data_e455b85841999ef2a974657597f83c37
#
_entry.id   e455b85841999ef2a974657597f83c37
#
_cell.length_a   1.000
_cell.length_b   1.000
_cell.length_c   1.000
_cell.angle_alpha   90.00
_cell.angle_beta   90.00
_cell.angle_gamma   90.00
#
_symmetry.space_group_name_H-M   'P 1'
#
loop_
_entity.id
_entity.type
_entity.pdbx_description
1 polymer ?
#
loop_
_entity_poly.entity_id
_entity_poly.type
_entity_poly.pdbx_seq_one_letter_code
_entity_poly.pdbx_strand_id
1 'polypeptide(L)'
;GVVLATVGVFLTAALTGFFIYFISGVFGVRLSLTESFLFAAVMSSTDSASVFSILRSKKQGLKQNLRPLLELESGSNDPMAYILTIILVQAVSQGDINVWQSVLTFVMQMSIGAVAGYLLGRFAVYVLNHINLNNKSLYSVLLLALVYLIFSLTDLVHGNGYLAVYIAGLVVGNHKIVFQKSLTTFFDGYTWLFQIVMFISLGLLVNPHEMLVARPVSVFLCLAPFRKITVKGKLYVSWVGLRGAVPIIFATYPLVAGLENAGMIFNTVFFITIVSLLVQGT
;
A
#
# COMPACT_ATOMS: atom_id res chain seq x y z
N GLY A 1 1.98 7.67 -12.76
CA GLY A 1 1.66 7.23 -11.40
C GLY A 1 0.32 6.52 -11.33
N VAL A 2 -0.80 7.21 -11.62
CA VAL A 2 -2.16 6.62 -11.51
C VAL A 2 -2.31 5.31 -12.28
N VAL A 3 -1.86 5.22 -13.53
CA VAL A 3 -1.92 3.98 -14.32
C VAL A 3 -1.12 2.84 -13.68
N LEU A 4 0.03 3.14 -13.06
CA LEU A 4 0.80 2.12 -12.34
C LEU A 4 0.12 1.70 -11.04
N ALA A 5 -0.47 2.65 -10.32
CA ALA A 5 -1.17 2.40 -9.06
C ALA A 5 -2.51 1.64 -9.24
N THR A 6 -3.10 1.63 -10.42
CA THR A 6 -4.37 0.96 -10.74
C THR A 6 -4.14 -0.25 -11.65
N VAL A 7 -3.95 -0.01 -12.94
CA VAL A 7 -3.74 -1.06 -13.95
C VAL A 7 -2.47 -1.86 -13.64
N GLY A 8 -1.42 -1.21 -13.14
CA GLY A 8 -0.17 -1.87 -12.75
C GLY A 8 -0.36 -2.86 -11.61
N VAL A 9 -1.12 -2.49 -10.56
CA VAL A 9 -1.44 -3.38 -9.44
C VAL A 9 -2.25 -4.59 -9.92
N PHE A 10 -3.29 -4.35 -10.73
CA PHE A 10 -4.11 -5.41 -11.30
C PHE A 10 -3.29 -6.38 -12.16
N LEU A 11 -2.46 -5.86 -13.08
CA LEU A 11 -1.57 -6.68 -13.91
C LEU A 11 -0.53 -7.44 -13.09
N THR A 12 0.04 -6.79 -12.06
CA THR A 12 0.98 -7.46 -11.16
C THR A 12 0.29 -8.61 -10.43
N ALA A 13 -0.90 -8.38 -9.87
CA ALA A 13 -1.67 -9.40 -9.19
C ALA A 13 -2.07 -10.53 -10.15
N ALA A 14 -2.49 -10.23 -11.38
CA ALA A 14 -2.86 -11.23 -12.37
C ALA A 14 -1.66 -12.11 -12.78
N LEU A 15 -0.55 -11.49 -13.21
CA LEU A 15 0.65 -12.22 -13.63
C LEU A 15 1.25 -13.04 -12.49
N THR A 16 1.32 -12.47 -11.29
CA THR A 16 1.81 -13.17 -10.10
C THR A 16 0.87 -14.32 -9.71
N GLY A 17 -0.44 -14.11 -9.77
CA GLY A 17 -1.43 -15.13 -9.44
C GLY A 17 -1.36 -16.34 -10.38
N PHE A 18 -1.27 -16.12 -11.69
CA PHE A 18 -1.04 -17.21 -12.63
C PHE A 18 0.29 -17.94 -12.38
N PHE A 19 1.36 -17.19 -12.12
CA PHE A 19 2.67 -17.76 -11.81
C PHE A 19 2.61 -18.64 -10.56
N ILE A 20 1.98 -18.17 -9.47
CA ILE A 20 1.81 -18.93 -8.23
C ILE A 20 0.98 -20.17 -8.49
N TYR A 21 -0.12 -20.07 -9.24
CA TYR A 21 -0.97 -21.21 -9.58
C TYR A 21 -0.19 -22.33 -10.29
N PHE A 22 0.62 -21.97 -11.30
CA PHE A 22 1.41 -22.97 -12.03
C PHE A 22 2.53 -23.56 -11.17
N ILE A 23 3.25 -22.71 -10.42
CA ILE A 23 4.38 -23.15 -9.59
C ILE A 23 3.91 -23.99 -8.40
N SER A 24 2.81 -23.63 -7.74
CA SER A 24 2.27 -24.40 -6.62
C SER A 24 1.97 -25.85 -7.02
N GLY A 25 1.47 -26.06 -8.25
CA GLY A 25 1.27 -27.39 -8.83
C GLY A 25 2.56 -28.21 -8.99
N VAL A 26 3.68 -27.55 -9.34
CA VAL A 26 5.00 -28.20 -9.48
C VAL A 26 5.56 -28.65 -8.14
N PHE A 27 5.34 -27.86 -7.08
CA PHE A 27 5.82 -28.18 -5.72
C PHE A 27 4.85 -29.05 -4.91
N GLY A 28 3.74 -29.54 -5.53
CA GLY A 28 2.80 -30.41 -4.86
C GLY A 28 1.82 -29.71 -3.90
N VAL A 29 1.89 -28.39 -3.80
CA VAL A 29 0.96 -27.55 -3.04
C VAL A 29 -0.16 -27.12 -3.98
N ARG A 30 -1.37 -27.70 -3.83
CA ARG A 30 -2.51 -27.36 -4.69
C ARG A 30 -3.23 -26.13 -4.15
N LEU A 31 -2.84 -24.95 -4.62
CA LEU A 31 -3.64 -23.74 -4.44
C LEU A 31 -4.69 -23.64 -5.55
N SER A 32 -5.90 -23.25 -5.19
CA SER A 32 -6.92 -22.86 -6.17
C SER A 32 -6.48 -21.60 -6.92
N LEU A 33 -7.08 -21.37 -8.09
CA LEU A 33 -6.79 -20.16 -8.85
C LEU A 33 -7.12 -18.90 -8.04
N THR A 34 -8.23 -18.89 -7.31
CA THR A 34 -8.67 -17.77 -6.47
C THR A 34 -7.71 -17.51 -5.31
N GLU A 35 -7.20 -18.55 -4.64
CA GLU A 35 -6.19 -18.42 -3.59
C GLU A 35 -4.87 -17.90 -4.14
N SER A 36 -4.48 -18.35 -5.33
CA SER A 36 -3.28 -17.86 -6.01
C SER A 36 -3.38 -16.38 -6.35
N PHE A 37 -4.55 -15.91 -6.78
CA PHE A 37 -4.82 -14.48 -6.99
C PHE A 37 -4.88 -13.71 -5.69
N LEU A 38 -5.45 -14.28 -4.63
CA LEU A 38 -5.45 -13.67 -3.28
C LEU A 38 -4.02 -13.45 -2.78
N PHE A 39 -3.18 -14.45 -2.89
CA PHE A 39 -1.76 -14.34 -2.56
C PHE A 39 -1.08 -13.22 -3.35
N ALA A 40 -1.32 -13.18 -4.65
CA ALA A 40 -0.76 -12.16 -5.53
C ALA A 40 -1.27 -10.75 -5.22
N ALA A 41 -2.56 -10.60 -4.89
CA ALA A 41 -3.16 -9.32 -4.52
C ALA A 41 -2.54 -8.74 -3.25
N VAL A 42 -2.40 -9.57 -2.21
CA VAL A 42 -1.71 -9.22 -0.96
C VAL A 42 -0.30 -8.70 -1.25
N MET A 43 0.41 -9.34 -2.17
CA MET A 43 1.78 -8.98 -2.53
C MET A 43 1.89 -7.83 -3.54
N SER A 44 0.81 -7.32 -4.08
CA SER A 44 0.84 -6.29 -5.13
C SER A 44 1.12 -4.88 -4.60
N SER A 45 0.93 -4.64 -3.31
CA SER A 45 1.28 -3.38 -2.64
C SER A 45 2.79 -3.18 -2.54
N THR A 46 3.25 -1.92 -2.62
CA THR A 46 4.64 -1.51 -2.49
C THR A 46 4.79 -0.42 -1.44
N ASP A 47 5.86 -0.50 -0.65
CA ASP A 47 6.10 0.42 0.46
C ASP A 47 6.68 1.76 -0.01
N SER A 48 5.84 2.79 0.03
CA SER A 48 6.26 4.16 -0.27
C SER A 48 7.23 4.73 0.79
N ALA A 49 7.04 4.40 2.06
CA ALA A 49 7.83 4.95 3.15
C ALA A 49 9.31 4.53 3.03
N SER A 50 9.56 3.25 2.77
CA SER A 50 10.92 2.74 2.55
C SER A 50 11.58 3.34 1.31
N VAL A 51 10.84 3.47 0.21
CA VAL A 51 11.35 4.12 -1.01
C VAL A 51 11.74 5.56 -0.74
N PHE A 52 10.92 6.32 -0.03
CA PHE A 52 11.20 7.73 0.29
C PHE A 52 12.35 7.89 1.26
N SER A 53 12.46 7.01 2.27
CA SER A 53 13.57 7.06 3.22
C SER A 53 14.91 6.86 2.52
N ILE A 54 15.00 5.91 1.60
CA ILE A 54 16.21 5.64 0.82
C ILE A 54 16.53 6.80 -0.13
N LEU A 55 15.52 7.33 -0.85
CA LEU A 55 15.73 8.47 -1.74
C LEU A 55 16.15 9.74 -1.03
N ARG A 56 15.62 9.97 0.20
CA ARG A 56 16.02 11.12 1.04
C ARG A 56 17.42 10.94 1.61
N SER A 57 17.76 9.75 2.10
CA SER A 57 19.07 9.50 2.74
C SER A 57 20.23 9.64 1.75
N LYS A 58 20.06 9.21 0.52
CA LYS A 58 21.10 9.26 -0.53
C LYS A 58 21.18 10.62 -1.25
N LYS A 59 20.31 11.60 -0.93
CA LYS A 59 20.23 12.93 -1.58
C LYS A 59 20.27 12.89 -3.12
N GLN A 60 19.86 11.78 -3.71
CA GLN A 60 19.92 11.58 -5.16
C GLN A 60 18.69 12.17 -5.82
N GLY A 61 18.91 13.13 -6.72
CA GLY A 61 17.88 13.61 -7.64
C GLY A 61 17.64 12.57 -8.75
N LEU A 62 16.41 12.04 -8.84
CA LEU A 62 16.04 11.14 -9.93
C LEU A 62 15.72 11.95 -11.19
N LYS A 63 16.36 11.58 -12.32
CA LYS A 63 16.05 12.15 -13.64
C LYS A 63 14.64 11.72 -14.10
N GLN A 64 14.09 12.44 -15.09
CA GLN A 64 12.82 12.10 -15.76
C GLN A 64 11.58 12.14 -14.85
N ASN A 65 11.58 12.94 -13.79
CA ASN A 65 10.47 13.03 -12.81
C ASN A 65 10.06 11.66 -12.23
N LEU A 66 11.02 10.73 -12.10
CA LEU A 66 10.74 9.40 -11.54
C LEU A 66 10.35 9.45 -10.07
N ARG A 67 10.83 10.46 -9.32
CA ARG A 67 10.50 10.61 -7.91
C ARG A 67 9.00 10.86 -7.69
N PRO A 68 8.37 11.90 -8.28
CA PRO A 68 6.91 12.07 -8.17
C PRO A 68 6.10 10.89 -8.72
N LEU A 69 6.62 10.20 -9.74
CA LEU A 69 5.99 9.00 -10.29
C LEU A 69 5.91 7.88 -9.24
N LEU A 70 7.03 7.59 -8.57
CA LEU A 70 7.13 6.57 -7.52
C LEU A 70 6.31 6.95 -6.28
N GLU A 71 6.36 8.23 -5.90
CA GLU A 71 5.57 8.77 -4.78
C GLU A 71 4.07 8.56 -5.00
N LEU A 72 3.58 8.91 -6.18
CA LEU A 72 2.18 8.75 -6.52
C LEU A 72 1.80 7.26 -6.71
N GLU A 73 2.66 6.46 -7.32
CA GLU A 73 2.42 5.02 -7.49
C GLU A 73 2.31 4.33 -6.15
N SER A 74 3.31 4.45 -5.30
CA SER A 74 3.34 3.74 -4.02
C SER A 74 2.28 4.22 -3.02
N GLY A 75 1.92 5.52 -3.03
CA GLY A 75 0.88 6.02 -2.14
C GLY A 75 -0.55 5.68 -2.58
N SER A 76 -0.73 5.35 -3.87
CA SER A 76 -2.05 5.05 -4.43
C SER A 76 -2.27 3.56 -4.69
N ASN A 77 -1.23 2.72 -4.65
CA ASN A 77 -1.38 1.29 -4.88
C ASN A 77 -1.91 0.53 -3.65
N ASP A 78 -1.65 1.01 -2.44
CA ASP A 78 -2.12 0.38 -1.20
C ASP A 78 -3.65 0.26 -1.13
N PRO A 79 -4.43 1.35 -1.38
CA PRO A 79 -5.88 1.25 -1.47
C PRO A 79 -6.37 0.25 -2.51
N MET A 80 -5.66 0.15 -3.64
CA MET A 80 -6.01 -0.79 -4.71
C MET A 80 -5.76 -2.25 -4.30
N ALA A 81 -4.59 -2.52 -3.74
CA ALA A 81 -4.23 -3.84 -3.23
C ALA A 81 -5.13 -4.28 -2.08
N TYR A 82 -5.52 -3.35 -1.19
CA TYR A 82 -6.48 -3.60 -0.11
C TYR A 82 -7.82 -4.10 -0.64
N ILE A 83 -8.44 -3.34 -1.55
CA ILE A 83 -9.75 -3.70 -2.10
C ILE A 83 -9.67 -5.03 -2.85
N LEU A 84 -8.62 -5.24 -3.65
CA LEU A 84 -8.42 -6.49 -4.37
C LEU A 84 -8.30 -7.69 -3.40
N THR A 85 -7.58 -7.50 -2.29
CA THR A 85 -7.46 -8.50 -1.23
C THR A 85 -8.80 -8.83 -0.60
N ILE A 86 -9.59 -7.82 -0.21
CA ILE A 86 -10.92 -8.04 0.40
C ILE A 86 -11.87 -8.75 -0.53
N ILE A 87 -11.92 -8.34 -1.81
CA ILE A 87 -12.76 -9.00 -2.81
C ILE A 87 -12.38 -10.49 -2.95
N LEU A 88 -11.09 -10.79 -3.02
CA LEU A 88 -10.60 -12.15 -3.16
C LEU A 88 -10.76 -13.00 -1.89
N VAL A 89 -10.64 -12.39 -0.70
CA VAL A 89 -11.00 -13.07 0.57
C VAL A 89 -12.48 -13.46 0.57
N GLN A 90 -13.37 -12.55 0.18
CA GLN A 90 -14.80 -12.85 0.07
C GLN A 90 -15.08 -13.95 -0.96
N ALA A 91 -14.38 -13.91 -2.10
CA ALA A 91 -14.48 -14.91 -3.15
C ALA A 91 -14.08 -16.31 -2.70
N VAL A 92 -12.98 -16.41 -1.94
CA VAL A 92 -12.51 -17.69 -1.38
C VAL A 92 -13.45 -18.18 -0.28
N SER A 93 -13.99 -17.27 0.55
CA SER A 93 -14.88 -17.64 1.68
C SER A 93 -16.28 -18.05 1.23
N GLN A 94 -16.83 -17.39 0.21
CA GLN A 94 -18.25 -17.57 -0.20
C GLN A 94 -18.43 -18.40 -1.47
N GLY A 95 -17.36 -18.68 -2.21
CA GLY A 95 -17.36 -19.50 -3.41
C GLY A 95 -17.92 -18.83 -4.68
N ASP A 96 -18.63 -17.71 -4.56
CA ASP A 96 -19.23 -16.96 -5.68
C ASP A 96 -18.74 -15.52 -5.74
N ILE A 97 -18.27 -15.09 -6.91
CA ILE A 97 -17.86 -13.69 -7.16
C ILE A 97 -18.90 -13.04 -8.07
N ASN A 98 -19.64 -12.09 -7.56
CA ASN A 98 -20.37 -11.17 -8.41
C ASN A 98 -19.42 -10.05 -8.89
N VAL A 99 -18.76 -10.26 -10.03
CA VAL A 99 -17.75 -9.35 -10.59
C VAL A 99 -18.30 -7.92 -10.74
N TRP A 100 -19.57 -7.79 -11.15
CA TRP A 100 -20.20 -6.48 -11.34
C TRP A 100 -20.37 -5.74 -10.01
N GLN A 101 -20.84 -6.43 -8.99
CA GLN A 101 -20.99 -5.86 -7.65
C GLN A 101 -19.63 -5.48 -7.05
N SER A 102 -18.61 -6.29 -7.27
CA SER A 102 -17.24 -6.00 -6.82
C SER A 102 -16.66 -4.75 -7.50
N VAL A 103 -16.85 -4.59 -8.81
CA VAL A 103 -16.42 -3.39 -9.55
C VAL A 103 -17.19 -2.16 -9.08
N LEU A 104 -18.50 -2.25 -8.87
CA LEU A 104 -19.31 -1.15 -8.37
C LEU A 104 -18.84 -0.71 -6.97
N THR A 105 -18.66 -1.66 -6.06
CA THR A 105 -18.15 -1.42 -4.71
C THR A 105 -16.78 -0.73 -4.75
N PHE A 106 -15.87 -1.22 -5.62
CA PHE A 106 -14.57 -0.61 -5.84
C PHE A 106 -14.69 0.87 -6.24
N VAL A 107 -15.47 1.16 -7.30
CA VAL A 107 -15.65 2.54 -7.79
C VAL A 107 -16.26 3.44 -6.72
N MET A 108 -17.25 2.94 -5.98
CA MET A 108 -17.87 3.67 -4.88
C MET A 108 -16.87 3.96 -3.75
N GLN A 109 -16.14 2.95 -3.27
CA GLN A 109 -15.17 3.12 -2.19
C GLN A 109 -14.05 4.11 -2.56
N MET A 110 -13.54 4.02 -3.80
CA MET A 110 -12.51 4.95 -4.28
C MET A 110 -13.04 6.38 -4.45
N SER A 111 -14.24 6.53 -4.98
CA SER A 111 -14.86 7.87 -5.17
C SER A 111 -15.18 8.54 -3.83
N ILE A 112 -15.82 7.81 -2.90
CA ILE A 112 -16.13 8.32 -1.55
C ILE A 112 -14.84 8.63 -0.81
N GLY A 113 -13.85 7.73 -0.85
CA GLY A 113 -12.55 7.94 -0.21
C GLY A 113 -11.82 9.17 -0.73
N ALA A 114 -11.83 9.40 -2.04
CA ALA A 114 -11.20 10.57 -2.64
C ALA A 114 -11.89 11.87 -2.24
N VAL A 115 -13.21 11.94 -2.32
CA VAL A 115 -14.00 13.14 -1.96
C VAL A 115 -13.90 13.42 -0.46
N ALA A 116 -14.09 12.40 0.39
CA ALA A 116 -13.98 12.54 1.84
C ALA A 116 -12.56 12.97 2.25
N GLY A 117 -11.53 12.37 1.66
CA GLY A 117 -10.14 12.73 1.93
C GLY A 117 -9.82 14.19 1.58
N TYR A 118 -10.31 14.69 0.46
CA TYR A 118 -10.14 16.08 0.09
C TYR A 118 -10.89 17.03 1.04
N LEU A 119 -12.18 16.78 1.31
CA LEU A 119 -13.00 17.64 2.16
C LEU A 119 -12.50 17.64 3.61
N LEU A 120 -12.26 16.47 4.19
CA LEU A 120 -11.78 16.34 5.56
C LEU A 120 -10.31 16.80 5.69
N GLY A 121 -9.49 16.67 4.65
CA GLY A 121 -8.16 17.27 4.60
C GLY A 121 -8.19 18.79 4.63
N ARG A 122 -9.11 19.43 3.90
CA ARG A 122 -9.37 20.89 3.97
C ARG A 122 -9.85 21.30 5.36
N PHE A 123 -10.75 20.52 5.96
CA PHE A 123 -11.21 20.72 7.33
C PHE A 123 -10.05 20.60 8.32
N ALA A 124 -9.17 19.62 8.17
CA ALA A 124 -7.99 19.48 9.03
C ALA A 124 -7.05 20.69 8.95
N VAL A 125 -6.79 21.22 7.75
CA VAL A 125 -6.02 22.47 7.56
C VAL A 125 -6.70 23.65 8.26
N TYR A 126 -8.01 23.75 8.14
CA TYR A 126 -8.77 24.81 8.81
C TYR A 126 -8.67 24.71 10.33
N VAL A 127 -8.90 23.52 10.90
CA VAL A 127 -8.80 23.27 12.34
C VAL A 127 -7.40 23.59 12.88
N LEU A 128 -6.35 23.10 12.23
CA LEU A 128 -4.96 23.32 12.64
C LEU A 128 -4.57 24.82 12.67
N ASN A 129 -5.12 25.61 11.75
CA ASN A 129 -4.76 27.02 11.62
C ASN A 129 -5.64 27.96 12.51
N HIS A 130 -6.81 27.51 12.97
CA HIS A 130 -7.72 28.34 13.76
C HIS A 130 -7.75 27.96 15.24
N ILE A 131 -7.42 26.73 15.57
CA ILE A 131 -7.31 26.32 16.98
C ILE A 131 -6.06 26.98 17.60
N ASN A 132 -6.24 27.59 18.76
CA ASN A 132 -5.14 28.20 19.52
C ASN A 132 -4.88 27.37 20.77
N LEU A 133 -3.93 26.42 20.67
CA LEU A 133 -3.55 25.57 21.79
C LEU A 133 -2.33 26.18 22.49
N ASN A 134 -2.39 26.26 23.83
CA ASN A 134 -1.31 26.83 24.65
C ASN A 134 0.01 26.04 24.56
N ASN A 135 -0.07 24.75 24.23
CA ASN A 135 1.10 23.87 24.11
C ASN A 135 1.28 23.40 22.67
N LYS A 136 2.48 23.67 22.08
CA LYS A 136 2.82 23.27 20.72
C LYS A 136 2.78 21.75 20.49
N SER A 137 3.09 20.96 21.51
CA SER A 137 3.08 19.48 21.39
C SER A 137 1.67 18.94 21.19
N LEU A 138 0.62 19.64 21.62
CA LEU A 138 -0.77 19.23 21.43
C LEU A 138 -1.21 19.28 19.96
N TYR A 139 -0.56 20.07 19.12
CA TYR A 139 -0.84 20.08 17.68
C TYR A 139 -0.51 18.75 17.00
N SER A 140 0.53 18.06 17.48
CA SER A 140 0.88 16.72 16.97
C SER A 140 -0.18 15.69 17.34
N VAL A 141 -0.69 15.74 18.57
CA VAL A 141 -1.77 14.87 19.02
C VAL A 141 -3.07 15.20 18.29
N LEU A 142 -3.37 16.50 18.09
CA LEU A 142 -4.54 16.95 17.34
C LEU A 142 -4.50 16.44 15.90
N LEU A 143 -3.35 16.57 15.20
CA LEU A 143 -3.23 16.07 13.84
C LEU A 143 -3.37 14.54 13.79
N LEU A 144 -2.83 13.81 14.75
CA LEU A 144 -3.01 12.37 14.87
C LEU A 144 -4.50 12.00 15.07
N ALA A 145 -5.20 12.72 15.94
CA ALA A 145 -6.65 12.53 16.14
C ALA A 145 -7.45 12.81 14.87
N LEU A 146 -7.06 13.85 14.09
CA LEU A 146 -7.66 14.14 12.79
C LEU A 146 -7.43 13.03 11.77
N VAL A 147 -6.25 12.40 11.76
CA VAL A 147 -5.96 11.25 10.88
C VAL A 147 -6.92 10.09 11.18
N TYR A 148 -7.07 9.72 12.46
CA TYR A 148 -8.02 8.67 12.87
C TYR A 148 -9.48 9.05 12.56
N LEU A 149 -9.84 10.30 12.78
CA LEU A 149 -11.18 10.81 12.48
C LEU A 149 -11.48 10.73 10.99
N ILE A 150 -10.55 11.13 10.12
CA ILE A 150 -10.69 11.05 8.66
C ILE A 150 -10.88 9.59 8.23
N PHE A 151 -10.05 8.69 8.75
CA PHE A 151 -10.17 7.26 8.47
C PHE A 151 -11.54 6.73 8.87
N SER A 152 -11.93 6.91 10.14
CA SER A 152 -13.15 6.36 10.70
C SER A 152 -14.42 6.94 10.07
N LEU A 153 -14.49 8.25 9.81
CA LEU A 153 -15.63 8.85 9.15
C LEU A 153 -15.79 8.37 7.72
N THR A 154 -14.67 8.18 7.00
CA THR A 154 -14.71 7.67 5.62
C THR A 154 -15.15 6.21 5.59
N ASP A 155 -14.66 5.39 6.51
CA ASP A 155 -15.03 3.99 6.64
C ASP A 155 -16.53 3.83 7.00
N LEU A 156 -17.03 4.69 7.90
CA LEU A 156 -18.45 4.72 8.29
C LEU A 156 -19.42 4.94 7.12
N VAL A 157 -19.00 5.71 6.12
CA VAL A 157 -19.77 5.92 4.88
C VAL A 157 -19.39 4.96 3.76
N HIS A 158 -18.77 3.82 4.11
CA HIS A 158 -18.30 2.80 3.18
C HIS A 158 -17.33 3.30 2.11
N GLY A 159 -16.55 4.35 2.40
CA GLY A 159 -15.45 4.82 1.58
C GLY A 159 -14.12 4.14 1.94
N ASN A 160 -13.12 4.25 1.08
CA ASN A 160 -11.78 3.77 1.42
C ASN A 160 -11.05 4.75 2.34
N GLY A 161 -10.95 4.41 3.65
CA GLY A 161 -10.30 5.23 4.67
C GLY A 161 -8.80 5.44 4.42
N TYR A 162 -8.10 4.45 3.87
CA TYR A 162 -6.67 4.58 3.52
C TYR A 162 -6.44 5.62 2.44
N LEU A 163 -7.26 5.59 1.38
CA LEU A 163 -7.20 6.60 0.31
C LEU A 163 -7.55 7.98 0.85
N ALA A 164 -8.57 8.07 1.71
CA ALA A 164 -8.97 9.34 2.31
C ALA A 164 -7.86 9.96 3.15
N VAL A 165 -7.21 9.19 4.01
CA VAL A 165 -6.07 9.66 4.82
C VAL A 165 -4.90 10.07 3.92
N TYR A 166 -4.61 9.31 2.86
CA TYR A 166 -3.56 9.66 1.91
C TYR A 166 -3.83 11.00 1.21
N ILE A 167 -5.04 11.20 0.68
CA ILE A 167 -5.42 12.46 0.01
C ILE A 167 -5.45 13.62 1.01
N ALA A 168 -5.97 13.39 2.22
CA ALA A 168 -5.95 14.40 3.29
C ALA A 168 -4.51 14.79 3.66
N GLY A 169 -3.59 13.82 3.73
CA GLY A 169 -2.17 14.06 3.94
C GLY A 169 -1.54 14.92 2.83
N LEU A 170 -1.89 14.67 1.56
CA LEU A 170 -1.47 15.52 0.44
C LEU A 170 -2.04 16.93 0.57
N VAL A 171 -3.30 17.08 0.95
CA VAL A 171 -3.92 18.40 1.16
C VAL A 171 -3.23 19.15 2.29
N VAL A 172 -3.04 18.53 3.45
CA VAL A 172 -2.35 19.14 4.61
C VAL A 172 -0.91 19.48 4.28
N GLY A 173 -0.18 18.59 3.61
CA GLY A 173 1.22 18.78 3.23
C GLY A 173 1.46 19.90 2.22
N ASN A 174 0.48 20.18 1.36
CA ASN A 174 0.55 21.25 0.36
C ASN A 174 0.02 22.61 0.86
N HIS A 175 -0.53 22.69 2.07
CA HIS A 175 -0.97 23.94 2.67
C HIS A 175 0.00 24.40 3.77
N LYS A 176 0.06 25.71 3.97
CA LYS A 176 0.77 26.27 5.12
C LYS A 176 -0.01 26.01 6.39
N ILE A 177 0.58 25.26 7.31
CA ILE A 177 0.01 24.95 8.61
C ILE A 177 0.91 25.45 9.74
N VAL A 178 0.31 25.72 10.88
CA VAL A 178 1.03 26.17 12.09
C VAL A 178 1.96 25.04 12.56
N PHE A 179 3.17 25.36 12.96
CA PHE A 179 4.20 24.43 13.47
C PHE A 179 4.57 23.27 12.53
N GLN A 180 4.51 23.47 11.21
CA GLN A 180 4.75 22.45 10.20
C GLN A 180 6.02 21.62 10.44
N LYS A 181 7.17 22.26 10.78
CA LYS A 181 8.43 21.54 11.05
C LYS A 181 8.31 20.58 12.25
N SER A 182 7.66 21.03 13.33
CA SER A 182 7.46 20.20 14.54
C SER A 182 6.57 19.02 14.24
N LEU A 183 5.48 19.23 13.49
CA LEU A 183 4.56 18.19 13.07
C LEU A 183 5.25 17.15 12.19
N THR A 184 6.03 17.57 11.19
CA THR A 184 6.80 16.66 10.34
C THR A 184 7.77 15.81 11.16
N THR A 185 8.53 16.41 12.06
CA THR A 185 9.48 15.67 12.92
C THR A 185 8.77 14.65 13.82
N PHE A 186 7.61 15.02 14.38
CA PHE A 186 6.80 14.11 15.19
C PHE A 186 6.31 12.92 14.36
N PHE A 187 5.75 13.17 13.18
CA PHE A 187 5.23 12.10 12.33
C PHE A 187 6.33 11.23 11.74
N ASP A 188 7.52 11.78 11.46
CA ASP A 188 8.69 10.97 11.06
C ASP A 188 9.06 10.00 12.19
N GLY A 189 9.16 10.47 13.44
CA GLY A 189 9.46 9.63 14.61
C GLY A 189 8.35 8.60 14.90
N TYR A 190 7.09 9.03 14.79
CA TYR A 190 5.93 8.16 14.97
C TYR A 190 5.90 7.03 13.94
N THR A 191 6.18 7.33 12.68
CA THR A 191 6.26 6.35 11.59
C THR A 191 7.33 5.30 11.87
N TRP A 192 8.55 5.73 12.28
CA TRP A 192 9.61 4.80 12.66
C TRP A 192 9.24 3.90 13.83
N LEU A 193 8.63 4.46 14.88
CA LEU A 193 8.18 3.68 16.05
C LEU A 193 7.18 2.59 15.64
N PHE A 194 6.15 2.97 14.88
CA PHE A 194 5.14 2.00 14.44
C PHE A 194 5.69 0.96 13.47
N GLN A 195 6.62 1.35 12.60
CA GLN A 195 7.29 0.43 11.70
C GLN A 195 8.10 -0.62 12.49
N ILE A 196 8.82 -0.22 13.54
CA ILE A 196 9.56 -1.14 14.41
C ILE A 196 8.60 -2.08 15.15
N VAL A 197 7.57 -1.53 15.82
CA VAL A 197 6.58 -2.32 16.56
C VAL A 197 5.92 -3.34 15.65
N MET A 198 5.53 -2.92 14.46
CA MET A 198 4.89 -3.76 13.46
C MET A 198 5.82 -4.89 13.00
N PHE A 199 7.07 -4.60 12.61
CA PHE A 199 8.00 -5.66 12.20
C PHE A 199 8.32 -6.65 13.33
N ILE A 200 8.41 -6.18 14.58
CA ILE A 200 8.56 -7.08 15.73
C ILE A 200 7.33 -7.96 15.90
N SER A 201 6.13 -7.37 15.90
CA SER A 201 4.88 -8.11 16.08
C SER A 201 4.67 -9.15 14.98
N LEU A 202 4.93 -8.76 13.74
CA LEU A 202 4.79 -9.64 12.59
C LEU A 202 5.90 -10.69 12.54
N GLY A 203 7.13 -10.36 12.98
CA GLY A 203 8.25 -11.31 13.08
C GLY A 203 7.98 -12.46 14.06
N LEU A 204 7.16 -12.23 15.08
CA LEU A 204 6.73 -13.26 16.01
C LEU A 204 5.73 -14.28 15.42
N LEU A 205 5.11 -13.95 14.28
CA LEU A 205 4.08 -14.77 13.63
C LEU A 205 4.60 -15.67 12.50
N VAL A 206 5.90 -15.63 12.18
CA VAL A 206 6.46 -16.21 10.94
C VAL A 206 7.07 -17.60 11.04
N ASN A 207 6.90 -18.38 9.96
CA ASN A 207 7.68 -19.58 9.63
C ASN A 207 8.39 -19.40 8.26
N PRO A 208 9.75 -19.48 8.17
CA PRO A 208 10.49 -18.98 7.00
C PRO A 208 10.82 -20.06 5.96
N HIS A 209 9.99 -20.38 4.99
CA HIS A 209 10.41 -21.34 3.96
C HIS A 209 10.04 -21.10 2.48
N GLU A 210 9.33 -20.03 2.02
CA GLU A 210 8.89 -19.99 0.60
C GLU A 210 8.93 -18.60 -0.07
N MET A 211 9.60 -18.45 -1.27
CA MET A 211 9.56 -17.21 -2.11
C MET A 211 10.16 -17.13 -3.50
N LEU A 212 9.74 -16.12 -4.32
CA LEU A 212 10.34 -15.17 -5.33
C LEU A 212 9.76 -15.15 -6.78
N VAL A 213 9.58 -13.94 -7.52
CA VAL A 213 9.83 -13.60 -8.96
C VAL A 213 8.89 -12.68 -9.79
N ALA A 214 7.78 -12.04 -9.46
CA ALA A 214 6.82 -11.55 -10.50
C ALA A 214 6.73 -10.05 -10.89
N ARG A 215 7.43 -9.08 -10.25
CA ARG A 215 7.24 -7.63 -10.47
C ARG A 215 7.83 -7.00 -11.75
N PRO A 216 9.01 -7.37 -12.27
CA PRO A 216 9.61 -6.69 -13.43
C PRO A 216 8.72 -6.69 -14.67
N VAL A 217 8.06 -7.80 -14.96
CA VAL A 217 7.24 -7.96 -16.17
C VAL A 217 6.05 -7.01 -16.20
N SER A 218 5.34 -6.86 -15.08
CA SER A 218 4.17 -5.95 -14.97
C SER A 218 4.55 -4.49 -15.17
N VAL A 219 5.68 -4.03 -14.59
CA VAL A 219 6.17 -2.65 -14.76
C VAL A 219 6.54 -2.37 -16.20
N PHE A 220 7.22 -3.31 -16.88
CA PHE A 220 7.57 -3.15 -18.28
C PHE A 220 6.35 -3.06 -19.18
N LEU A 221 5.33 -3.89 -18.97
CA LEU A 221 4.07 -3.86 -19.71
C LEU A 221 3.31 -2.54 -19.50
N CYS A 222 3.18 -2.08 -18.25
CA CYS A 222 2.48 -0.84 -17.93
C CYS A 222 3.19 0.42 -18.45
N LEU A 223 4.52 0.43 -18.45
CA LEU A 223 5.30 1.57 -18.92
C LEU A 223 5.65 1.48 -20.41
N ALA A 224 5.31 0.39 -21.10
CA ALA A 224 5.56 0.23 -22.54
C ALA A 224 5.02 1.39 -23.39
N PRO A 225 3.77 1.90 -23.19
CA PRO A 225 3.22 2.99 -23.99
C PRO A 225 3.94 4.33 -23.77
N PHE A 226 4.61 4.52 -22.62
CA PHE A 226 5.23 5.79 -22.25
C PHE A 226 6.65 5.90 -22.80
N ARG A 227 6.77 6.44 -24.03
CA ARG A 227 8.06 6.60 -24.75
C ARG A 227 9.04 7.59 -24.10
N LYS A 228 8.57 8.48 -23.21
CA LYS A 228 9.43 9.46 -22.49
C LYS A 228 10.31 8.84 -21.40
N ILE A 229 9.98 7.62 -20.92
CA ILE A 229 10.74 6.92 -19.88
C ILE A 229 11.70 5.96 -20.57
N THR A 230 13.01 6.14 -20.32
CA THR A 230 14.05 5.25 -20.86
C THR A 230 13.94 3.83 -20.30
N VAL A 231 14.52 2.83 -21.01
CA VAL A 231 14.57 1.44 -20.53
C VAL A 231 15.23 1.34 -19.16
N LYS A 232 16.31 2.11 -18.92
CA LYS A 232 16.96 2.19 -17.60
C LYS A 232 16.02 2.75 -16.53
N GLY A 233 15.19 3.75 -16.87
CA GLY A 233 14.16 4.27 -15.97
C GLY A 233 13.08 3.24 -15.65
N LYS A 234 12.63 2.47 -16.63
CA LYS A 234 11.65 1.38 -16.44
C LYS A 234 12.21 0.26 -15.56
N LEU A 235 13.48 -0.13 -15.80
CA LEU A 235 14.21 -1.09 -14.95
C LEU A 235 14.33 -0.58 -13.50
N TYR A 236 14.67 0.71 -13.33
CA TYR A 236 14.77 1.31 -12.00
C TYR A 236 13.44 1.29 -11.26
N VAL A 237 12.34 1.70 -11.88
CA VAL A 237 10.98 1.63 -11.30
C VAL A 237 10.60 0.19 -10.95
N SER A 238 10.95 -0.78 -11.80
CA SER A 238 10.74 -2.20 -11.53
C SER A 238 11.53 -2.71 -10.31
N TRP A 239 12.78 -2.25 -10.16
CA TRP A 239 13.66 -2.65 -9.06
C TRP A 239 13.27 -2.01 -7.73
N VAL A 240 12.96 -0.70 -7.72
CA VAL A 240 12.70 0.11 -6.51
C VAL A 240 11.39 -0.23 -5.81
N GLY A 241 10.58 -1.10 -6.37
CA GLY A 241 9.35 -1.56 -5.72
C GLY A 241 9.59 -2.38 -4.45
N LEU A 242 10.14 -1.73 -3.42
CA LEU A 242 10.30 -2.32 -2.10
C LEU A 242 8.94 -2.76 -1.56
N ARG A 243 8.89 -3.96 -1.03
CA ARG A 243 7.74 -4.47 -0.31
C ARG A 243 7.95 -4.18 1.16
N GLY A 244 7.04 -3.41 1.75
CA GLY A 244 7.11 -3.04 3.14
C GLY A 244 6.11 -3.81 3.99
N ALA A 245 5.64 -3.15 5.01
CA ALA A 245 4.72 -3.70 5.98
C ALA A 245 3.32 -3.95 5.46
N VAL A 246 2.87 -3.19 4.48
CA VAL A 246 1.49 -3.22 3.99
C VAL A 246 1.10 -4.58 3.43
N PRO A 247 1.91 -5.27 2.59
CA PRO A 247 1.64 -6.65 2.20
C PRO A 247 1.46 -7.61 3.38
N ILE A 248 2.27 -7.44 4.44
CA ILE A 248 2.17 -8.32 5.61
C ILE A 248 0.86 -8.07 6.37
N ILE A 249 0.46 -6.79 6.51
CA ILE A 249 -0.84 -6.44 7.10
C ILE A 249 -1.96 -7.04 6.25
N PHE A 250 -1.91 -6.93 4.93
CA PHE A 250 -2.93 -7.51 4.06
C PHE A 250 -2.98 -9.04 4.14
N ALA A 251 -1.85 -9.71 4.39
CA ALA A 251 -1.79 -11.15 4.64
C ALA A 251 -2.48 -11.57 5.95
N THR A 252 -2.76 -10.65 6.87
CA THR A 252 -3.56 -10.97 8.07
C THR A 252 -5.06 -11.12 7.78
N TYR A 253 -5.59 -10.52 6.70
CA TYR A 253 -7.01 -10.62 6.37
C TYR A 253 -7.46 -12.06 6.07
N PRO A 254 -6.74 -12.85 5.24
CA PRO A 254 -7.01 -14.28 5.10
C PRO A 254 -6.97 -15.05 6.41
N LEU A 255 -6.01 -14.70 7.33
CA LEU A 255 -5.90 -15.33 8.65
C LEU A 255 -7.12 -15.06 9.51
N VAL A 256 -7.57 -13.80 9.58
CA VAL A 256 -8.75 -13.39 10.33
C VAL A 256 -10.03 -13.99 9.74
N ALA A 257 -10.07 -14.16 8.42
CA ALA A 257 -11.18 -14.84 7.73
C ALA A 257 -11.19 -16.37 7.91
N GLY A 258 -10.16 -16.96 8.51
CA GLY A 258 -10.06 -18.39 8.80
C GLY A 258 -9.90 -19.26 7.56
N LEU A 259 -9.27 -18.75 6.49
CA LEU A 259 -9.03 -19.52 5.27
C LEU A 259 -8.00 -20.63 5.50
N GLU A 260 -8.20 -21.80 4.87
CA GLU A 260 -7.39 -23.01 5.09
C GLU A 260 -5.88 -22.78 4.84
N ASN A 261 -5.54 -22.07 3.76
CA ASN A 261 -4.15 -21.80 3.38
C ASN A 261 -3.61 -20.43 3.88
N ALA A 262 -4.33 -19.74 4.78
CA ALA A 262 -3.99 -18.40 5.21
C ALA A 262 -2.63 -18.32 5.92
N GLY A 263 -2.28 -19.32 6.74
CA GLY A 263 -0.99 -19.39 7.41
C GLY A 263 0.19 -19.46 6.44
N MET A 264 0.04 -20.24 5.35
CA MET A 264 1.04 -20.33 4.30
C MET A 264 1.15 -18.99 3.54
N ILE A 265 0.03 -18.35 3.18
CA ILE A 265 0.02 -17.04 2.52
C ILE A 265 0.76 -16.01 3.38
N PHE A 266 0.43 -15.96 4.67
CA PHE A 266 1.05 -15.03 5.62
C PHE A 266 2.56 -15.23 5.74
N ASN A 267 3.00 -16.46 6.01
CA ASN A 267 4.41 -16.80 6.18
C ASN A 267 5.23 -16.48 4.92
N THR A 268 4.69 -16.81 3.76
CA THR A 268 5.36 -16.56 2.48
C THR A 268 5.45 -15.07 2.20
N VAL A 269 4.39 -14.30 2.38
CA VAL A 269 4.40 -12.83 2.20
C VAL A 269 5.41 -12.17 3.11
N PHE A 270 5.45 -12.58 4.38
CA PHE A 270 6.40 -12.05 5.35
C PHE A 270 7.85 -12.31 4.94
N PHE A 271 8.20 -13.54 4.61
CA PHE A 271 9.54 -13.89 4.14
C PHE A 271 9.92 -13.10 2.89
N ILE A 272 9.00 -12.90 1.86
CA ILE A 272 9.21 -12.09 0.67
C ILE A 272 9.54 -10.65 1.05
N THR A 273 8.85 -10.11 1.99
CA THR A 273 9.07 -8.75 2.43
C THR A 273 10.44 -8.58 3.06
N ILE A 274 10.84 -9.50 3.95
CA ILE A 274 12.17 -9.46 4.58
C ILE A 274 13.29 -9.57 3.55
N VAL A 275 13.21 -10.53 2.62
CA VAL A 275 14.24 -10.68 1.57
C VAL A 275 14.25 -9.45 0.67
N SER A 276 13.10 -8.89 0.29
CA SER A 276 13.02 -7.66 -0.49
C SER A 276 13.72 -6.50 0.23
N LEU A 277 13.48 -6.32 1.52
CA LEU A 277 14.13 -5.29 2.33
C LEU A 277 15.64 -5.51 2.45
N LEU A 278 16.10 -6.73 2.64
CA LEU A 278 17.53 -7.05 2.74
C LEU A 278 18.26 -6.84 1.40
N VAL A 279 17.66 -7.26 0.28
CA VAL A 279 18.32 -7.21 -1.05
C VAL A 279 18.23 -5.82 -1.67
N GLN A 280 17.15 -5.08 -1.44
CA GLN A 280 16.88 -3.80 -2.07
C GLN A 280 17.10 -2.60 -1.14
N GLY A 281 17.14 -2.82 0.18
CA GLY A 281 17.31 -1.79 1.19
C GLY A 281 18.78 -1.46 1.52
N THR A 282 19.71 -2.28 1.04
CA THR A 282 21.16 -2.04 1.13
C THR A 282 21.70 -1.38 -0.13
#